data_1094665b8385e7c7c3913328e66aebb8
#
_entry.id   1094665b8385e7c7c3913328e66aebb8
#
_cell.length_a   1.000
_cell.length_b   1.000
_cell.length_c   1.000
_cell.angle_alpha   90.00
_cell.angle_beta   90.00
_cell.angle_gamma   90.00
#
_symmetry.space_group_name_H-M   'P 1'
#
loop_
_entity.id
_entity.type
_entity.pdbx_description
1 polymer ?
#
loop_
_entity_poly.entity_id
_entity_poly.type
_entity_poly.pdbx_seq_one_letter_code
_entity_poly.pdbx_strand_id
1 'polypeptide(L)'
;MAKKKSEETEEENINVAKTKNENSKEEPAKAEKLSSDEKKAKLAKLLEKAKKLEGEVEEAKEIDIKKKLQEEEVEKSDTLVPMEDYLKSSIHLGTRVITPDMRKYVYRRRADGLAVFNTALLDDKIRESAAYLAKFDPKDAIIVCKRESGWKAVQKFSEATGIRSFLKKYPAGILTNTNLENFFETEMIFICDPWLDKNALHDANRIGIPVMSICDTNNFTQGINQILPGNNKSAKSLGMIFYLLTKLYTEARKIDVKIPAIQEFVDGWDTLQPPK
;
A
#
# COMPACT_ATOMS: atom_id res chain seq x y z
N MET A 1 11.67 40.05 -11.40
CA MET A 1 10.22 40.07 -11.12
C MET A 1 9.79 39.22 -9.92
N ALA A 2 10.66 38.46 -9.29
CA ALA A 2 10.31 37.62 -8.13
C ALA A 2 10.47 38.28 -6.75
N LYS A 3 11.17 39.42 -6.66
CA LYS A 3 11.32 40.17 -5.38
C LYS A 3 10.21 41.16 -5.04
N LYS A 4 9.35 41.51 -6.01
CA LYS A 4 8.21 42.44 -5.78
C LYS A 4 6.94 41.74 -5.25
N LYS A 5 6.84 40.41 -5.36
CA LYS A 5 5.67 39.66 -4.86
C LYS A 5 5.78 39.22 -3.40
N SER A 6 6.98 39.24 -2.80
CA SER A 6 7.19 38.91 -1.38
C SER A 6 6.96 40.12 -0.45
N GLU A 7 7.11 41.35 -0.96
CA GLU A 7 6.90 42.55 -0.17
C GLU A 7 5.41 42.93 -0.07
N GLU A 8 4.59 42.67 -1.11
CA GLU A 8 3.15 42.91 -1.08
C GLU A 8 2.39 41.97 -0.13
N THR A 9 2.88 40.75 0.11
CA THR A 9 2.26 39.77 1.05
C THR A 9 2.60 40.02 2.51
N GLU A 10 3.70 40.73 2.81
CA GLU A 10 4.06 41.12 4.18
C GLU A 10 3.32 42.40 4.61
N GLU A 11 3.02 43.34 3.72
CA GLU A 11 2.25 44.54 4.01
C GLU A 11 0.75 44.25 4.23
N GLU A 12 0.15 43.29 3.57
CA GLU A 12 -1.23 42.84 3.83
C GLU A 12 -1.41 42.16 5.19
N ASN A 13 -0.43 41.44 5.67
CA ASN A 13 -0.48 40.79 6.99
C ASN A 13 -0.27 41.75 8.16
N ILE A 14 0.40 42.88 7.94
CA ILE A 14 0.58 43.94 8.98
C ILE A 14 -0.67 44.79 9.13
N ASN A 15 -1.44 44.96 8.05
CA ASN A 15 -2.71 45.75 8.13
C ASN A 15 -3.87 44.97 8.77
N VAL A 16 -3.90 43.62 8.66
CA VAL A 16 -4.91 42.80 9.32
C VAL A 16 -4.68 42.70 10.85
N ALA A 17 -3.41 42.84 11.29
CA ALA A 17 -3.06 42.84 12.73
C ALA A 17 -3.35 44.19 13.41
N LYS A 18 -3.34 45.31 12.67
CA LYS A 18 -3.63 46.64 13.22
C LYS A 18 -5.12 46.95 13.40
N THR A 19 -5.98 46.37 12.55
CA THR A 19 -7.46 46.56 12.67
C THR A 19 -8.09 45.72 13.77
N LYS A 20 -7.40 44.78 14.39
CA LYS A 20 -7.90 44.00 15.53
C LYS A 20 -7.58 44.62 16.90
N ASN A 21 -6.73 45.65 16.96
CA ASN A 21 -6.31 46.27 18.22
C ASN A 21 -6.95 47.66 18.51
N GLU A 22 -7.75 48.21 17.61
CA GLU A 22 -8.38 49.50 17.80
C GLU A 22 -9.83 49.44 18.33
N ASN A 23 -10.44 48.27 18.47
CA ASN A 23 -11.79 48.09 18.98
C ASN A 23 -11.89 47.70 20.47
N SER A 24 -10.84 47.98 21.29
CA SER A 24 -10.85 47.66 22.72
C SER A 24 -10.55 48.86 23.64
N LYS A 25 -10.90 50.07 23.21
CA LYS A 25 -10.80 51.28 24.10
C LYS A 25 -11.99 52.20 23.88
N GLU A 26 -13.12 51.90 24.51
CA GLU A 26 -14.27 52.69 24.90
C GLU A 26 -15.21 51.67 25.57
N GLU A 27 -15.69 51.76 26.77
CA GLU A 27 -15.86 52.79 27.82
C GLU A 27 -16.02 52.10 29.20
N PRO A 28 -15.63 52.69 30.30
CA PRO A 28 -16.10 52.31 31.62
C PRO A 28 -17.15 53.31 32.12
N ALA A 29 -18.42 53.10 31.83
CA ALA A 29 -19.46 53.86 32.52
C ALA A 29 -20.75 53.07 32.67
N LYS A 30 -21.16 52.91 33.92
CA LYS A 30 -22.38 52.33 34.48
C LYS A 30 -22.33 50.90 34.92
N ALA A 31 -21.60 50.68 36.02
CA ALA A 31 -21.89 49.60 36.92
C ALA A 31 -23.23 49.87 37.63
N GLU A 32 -24.33 49.45 37.07
CA GLU A 32 -25.59 49.30 37.82
C GLU A 32 -25.36 48.20 38.87
N LYS A 33 -25.57 48.55 40.13
CA LYS A 33 -25.53 47.68 41.29
C LYS A 33 -26.70 46.68 41.18
N LEU A 34 -26.50 45.60 40.41
CA LEU A 34 -27.42 44.45 40.44
C LEU A 34 -27.45 43.84 41.82
N SER A 35 -28.66 43.61 42.36
CA SER A 35 -28.86 42.97 43.65
C SER A 35 -28.19 41.61 43.70
N SER A 36 -27.83 41.14 44.90
CA SER A 36 -27.13 39.84 45.10
C SER A 36 -27.88 38.68 44.50
N ASP A 37 -29.19 38.78 44.39
CA ASP A 37 -30.09 37.73 43.88
C ASP A 37 -30.10 37.67 42.33
N GLU A 38 -29.97 38.80 41.65
CA GLU A 38 -29.83 38.83 40.18
C GLU A 38 -28.48 38.30 39.70
N LYS A 39 -27.41 38.53 40.49
CA LYS A 39 -26.09 37.93 40.22
C LYS A 39 -26.10 36.40 40.36
N LYS A 40 -26.78 35.88 41.40
CA LYS A 40 -26.96 34.43 41.58
C LYS A 40 -27.79 33.80 40.47
N ALA A 41 -28.86 34.47 40.00
CA ALA A 41 -29.68 34.01 38.91
C ALA A 41 -28.93 33.99 37.56
N LYS A 42 -28.07 34.98 37.27
CA LYS A 42 -27.19 34.99 36.09
C LYS A 42 -26.12 33.91 36.15
N LEU A 43 -25.53 33.66 37.34
CA LEU A 43 -24.54 32.64 37.55
C LEU A 43 -25.14 31.22 37.37
N ALA A 44 -26.36 31.00 37.88
CA ALA A 44 -27.08 29.73 37.68
C ALA A 44 -27.38 29.46 36.21
N LYS A 45 -27.83 30.46 35.44
CA LYS A 45 -28.06 30.34 33.99
C LYS A 45 -26.78 30.11 33.19
N LEU A 46 -25.65 30.68 33.61
CA LEU A 46 -24.33 30.42 33.00
C LEU A 46 -23.84 29.00 33.28
N LEU A 47 -24.04 28.51 34.52
CA LEU A 47 -23.72 27.14 34.92
C LEU A 47 -24.55 26.08 34.15
N GLU A 48 -25.87 26.37 33.97
CA GLU A 48 -26.69 25.46 33.12
C GLU A 48 -26.26 25.46 31.66
N LYS A 49 -25.90 26.63 31.10
CA LYS A 49 -25.36 26.68 29.73
C LYS A 49 -24.02 25.99 29.61
N ALA A 50 -23.13 26.11 30.60
CA ALA A 50 -21.86 25.41 30.61
C ALA A 50 -22.06 23.89 30.67
N LYS A 51 -22.98 23.40 31.51
CA LYS A 51 -23.31 21.96 31.56
C LYS A 51 -23.93 21.43 30.27
N LYS A 52 -24.75 22.19 29.57
CA LYS A 52 -25.30 21.83 28.27
C LYS A 52 -24.21 21.76 27.21
N LEU A 53 -23.30 22.74 27.18
CA LEU A 53 -22.17 22.78 26.26
C LEU A 53 -21.15 21.62 26.52
N GLU A 54 -20.93 21.28 27.80
CA GLU A 54 -20.11 20.13 28.17
C GLU A 54 -20.73 18.81 27.67
N GLY A 55 -22.05 18.64 27.83
CA GLY A 55 -22.76 17.47 27.29
C GLY A 55 -22.69 17.36 25.76
N GLU A 56 -22.89 18.48 25.04
CA GLU A 56 -22.81 18.55 23.57
C GLU A 56 -21.37 18.25 23.06
N VAL A 57 -20.34 18.67 23.81
CA VAL A 57 -18.94 18.40 23.49
C VAL A 57 -18.56 16.92 23.75
N GLU A 58 -19.13 16.32 24.81
CA GLU A 58 -18.93 14.90 25.09
C GLU A 58 -19.62 14.03 24.05
N GLU A 59 -20.88 14.33 23.68
CA GLU A 59 -21.59 13.64 22.60
C GLU A 59 -20.87 13.77 21.23
N ALA A 60 -20.36 14.95 20.91
CA ALA A 60 -19.59 15.17 19.68
C ALA A 60 -18.29 14.33 19.67
N LYS A 61 -17.59 14.26 20.81
CA LYS A 61 -16.39 13.42 20.95
C LYS A 61 -16.70 11.93 20.81
N GLU A 62 -17.79 11.45 21.39
CA GLU A 62 -18.22 10.07 21.25
C GLU A 62 -18.61 9.71 19.81
N ILE A 63 -19.25 10.63 19.09
CA ILE A 63 -19.60 10.45 17.67
C ILE A 63 -18.33 10.39 16.82
N ASP A 64 -17.35 11.27 17.08
CA ASP A 64 -16.07 11.25 16.36
C ASP A 64 -15.24 9.98 16.66
N ILE A 65 -15.27 9.50 17.90
CA ILE A 65 -14.61 8.23 18.29
C ILE A 65 -15.32 7.04 17.61
N LYS A 66 -16.66 7.02 17.62
CA LYS A 66 -17.43 5.97 16.93
C LYS A 66 -17.20 5.97 15.41
N LYS A 67 -17.14 7.16 14.79
CA LYS A 67 -16.80 7.26 13.36
C LYS A 67 -15.41 6.74 13.06
N LYS A 68 -14.41 7.11 13.86
CA LYS A 68 -13.03 6.62 13.69
C LYS A 68 -12.95 5.11 13.89
N LEU A 69 -13.66 4.55 14.88
CA LEU A 69 -13.72 3.10 15.09
C LEU A 69 -14.41 2.38 13.91
N GLN A 70 -15.49 2.96 13.35
CA GLN A 70 -16.15 2.42 12.18
C GLN A 70 -15.27 2.52 10.92
N GLU A 71 -14.53 3.61 10.73
CA GLU A 71 -13.56 3.78 9.64
C GLU A 71 -12.42 2.74 9.77
N GLU A 72 -11.89 2.51 10.98
CA GLU A 72 -10.90 1.46 11.24
C GLU A 72 -11.45 0.04 11.04
N GLU A 73 -12.72 -0.21 11.35
CA GLU A 73 -13.38 -1.51 11.11
C GLU A 73 -13.66 -1.73 9.61
N VAL A 74 -14.04 -0.71 8.88
CA VAL A 74 -14.21 -0.75 7.41
C VAL A 74 -12.87 -0.97 6.73
N GLU A 75 -11.80 -0.29 7.15
CA GLU A 75 -10.44 -0.55 6.65
C GLU A 75 -9.97 -1.98 6.95
N LYS A 76 -10.32 -2.55 8.11
CA LYS A 76 -10.02 -3.95 8.46
C LYS A 76 -10.82 -4.97 7.65
N SER A 77 -12.04 -4.63 7.22
CA SER A 77 -12.88 -5.52 6.42
C SER A 77 -12.45 -5.62 4.95
N ASP A 78 -11.65 -4.67 4.46
CA ASP A 78 -11.26 -4.60 3.05
C ASP A 78 -9.85 -5.17 2.78
N THR A 79 -9.11 -5.54 3.84
CA THR A 79 -7.79 -6.16 3.71
C THR A 79 -7.90 -7.64 3.32
N LEU A 80 -7.03 -8.10 2.39
CA LEU A 80 -6.99 -9.49 1.92
C LEU A 80 -6.62 -10.48 3.03
N VAL A 81 -5.82 -10.02 4.00
CA VAL A 81 -5.27 -10.83 5.09
C VAL A 81 -5.19 -9.98 6.36
N PRO A 82 -5.28 -10.59 7.56
CA PRO A 82 -5.06 -9.87 8.82
C PRO A 82 -3.72 -9.13 8.84
N MET A 83 -3.70 -7.93 9.43
CA MET A 83 -2.48 -7.09 9.50
C MET A 83 -1.29 -7.82 10.15
N GLU A 84 -1.55 -8.74 11.09
CA GLU A 84 -0.50 -9.56 11.72
C GLU A 84 0.26 -10.41 10.71
N ASP A 85 -0.41 -10.97 9.71
CA ASP A 85 0.21 -11.80 8.70
C ASP A 85 1.04 -10.98 7.71
N TYR A 86 0.64 -9.72 7.43
CA TYR A 86 1.49 -8.78 6.69
C TYR A 86 2.78 -8.46 7.45
N LEU A 87 2.69 -8.31 8.77
CA LEU A 87 3.86 -8.06 9.62
C LEU A 87 4.78 -9.30 9.67
N LYS A 88 4.23 -10.50 9.85
CA LYS A 88 4.98 -11.77 9.87
C LYS A 88 5.70 -12.03 8.54
N SER A 89 5.02 -11.82 7.42
CA SER A 89 5.59 -12.01 6.08
C SER A 89 6.57 -10.93 5.67
N SER A 90 6.54 -9.75 6.32
CA SER A 90 7.34 -8.58 5.97
C SER A 90 7.17 -8.10 4.53
N ILE A 91 5.99 -8.33 3.93
CA ILE A 91 5.67 -7.96 2.55
C ILE A 91 5.68 -6.44 2.35
N HIS A 92 5.31 -5.71 3.39
CA HIS A 92 5.24 -4.25 3.42
C HIS A 92 6.61 -3.57 3.55
N LEU A 93 7.68 -4.32 3.83
CA LEU A 93 9.03 -3.77 4.02
C LEU A 93 9.79 -3.73 2.69
N GLY A 94 10.13 -2.53 2.24
CA GLY A 94 11.01 -2.32 1.09
C GLY A 94 12.47 -2.08 1.51
N THR A 95 13.25 -1.51 0.61
CA THR A 95 14.66 -1.18 0.81
C THR A 95 14.86 0.28 1.25
N ARG A 96 16.12 0.65 1.48
CA ARG A 96 16.50 2.05 1.79
C ARG A 96 16.40 2.96 0.55
N VAL A 97 16.63 2.38 -0.64
CA VAL A 97 16.58 3.12 -1.90
C VAL A 97 15.14 3.12 -2.41
N ILE A 98 14.65 4.27 -2.83
CA ILE A 98 13.33 4.44 -3.41
C ILE A 98 13.53 5.05 -4.79
N THR A 99 13.10 4.35 -5.84
CA THR A 99 13.07 4.88 -7.20
C THR A 99 11.90 5.85 -7.38
N PRO A 100 11.97 6.80 -8.32
CA PRO A 100 10.86 7.71 -8.61
C PRO A 100 9.55 6.97 -8.93
N ASP A 101 9.65 5.88 -9.69
CA ASP A 101 8.50 5.08 -10.15
C ASP A 101 7.77 4.39 -8.98
N MET A 102 8.53 3.89 -8.00
CA MET A 102 7.98 3.16 -6.85
C MET A 102 7.55 4.07 -5.69
N ARG A 103 7.90 5.36 -5.75
CA ARG A 103 7.60 6.33 -4.68
C ARG A 103 6.10 6.44 -4.37
N LYS A 104 5.24 6.28 -5.36
CA LYS A 104 3.78 6.32 -5.22
C LYS A 104 3.20 5.21 -4.35
N TYR A 105 3.90 4.08 -4.21
CA TYR A 105 3.47 2.95 -3.40
C TYR A 105 4.02 2.99 -1.97
N VAL A 106 4.95 3.92 -1.67
CA VAL A 106 5.60 4.04 -0.36
C VAL A 106 4.77 4.95 0.54
N TYR A 107 4.38 4.44 1.71
CA TYR A 107 3.68 5.17 2.74
C TYR A 107 4.64 6.07 3.54
N ARG A 108 5.70 5.48 4.11
CA ARG A 108 6.69 6.22 4.93
C ARG A 108 8.06 5.53 4.94
N ARG A 109 9.07 6.23 5.50
CA ARG A 109 10.35 5.64 5.89
C ARG A 109 10.38 5.37 7.39
N ARG A 110 10.90 4.22 7.80
CA ARG A 110 11.22 3.91 9.19
C ARG A 110 12.46 4.68 9.65
N ALA A 111 12.70 4.70 10.97
CA ALA A 111 13.93 5.27 11.55
C ALA A 111 15.21 4.61 10.98
N ASP A 112 15.16 3.31 10.66
CA ASP A 112 16.25 2.54 10.03
C ASP A 112 16.51 2.93 8.57
N GLY A 113 15.72 3.85 8.02
CA GLY A 113 15.78 4.29 6.62
C GLY A 113 15.08 3.36 5.63
N LEU A 114 14.49 2.25 6.08
CA LEU A 114 13.74 1.35 5.22
C LEU A 114 12.41 1.98 4.79
N ALA A 115 12.06 1.79 3.53
CA ALA A 115 10.76 2.18 3.00
C ALA A 115 9.68 1.21 3.46
N VAL A 116 8.49 1.73 3.73
CA VAL A 116 7.30 0.93 4.07
C VAL A 116 6.26 1.17 3.00
N PHE A 117 5.78 0.11 2.37
CA PHE A 117 4.70 0.16 1.40
C PHE A 117 3.36 0.48 2.07
N ASN A 118 2.47 1.11 1.33
CA ASN A 118 1.08 1.27 1.72
C ASN A 118 0.34 -0.07 1.53
N THR A 119 -0.17 -0.65 2.61
CA THR A 119 -0.83 -1.96 2.59
C THR A 119 -2.12 -1.95 1.78
N ALA A 120 -2.93 -0.90 1.84
CA ALA A 120 -4.15 -0.78 1.05
C ALA A 120 -3.85 -0.78 -0.46
N LEU A 121 -2.88 0.03 -0.92
CA LEU A 121 -2.45 0.05 -2.31
C LEU A 121 -1.81 -1.28 -2.75
N LEU A 122 -1.19 -2.00 -1.81
CA LEU A 122 -0.61 -3.30 -2.06
C LEU A 122 -1.72 -4.33 -2.34
N ASP A 123 -2.77 -4.35 -1.54
CA ASP A 123 -3.92 -5.24 -1.72
C ASP A 123 -4.66 -4.98 -3.03
N ASP A 124 -4.90 -3.72 -3.36
CA ASP A 124 -5.50 -3.34 -4.64
C ASP A 124 -4.66 -3.84 -5.81
N LYS A 125 -3.33 -3.68 -5.72
CA LYS A 125 -2.42 -4.14 -6.76
C LYS A 125 -2.30 -5.66 -6.84
N ILE A 126 -2.45 -6.37 -5.74
CA ILE A 126 -2.50 -7.85 -5.75
C ILE A 126 -3.80 -8.30 -6.46
N ARG A 127 -4.95 -7.70 -6.14
CA ARG A 127 -6.24 -8.00 -6.80
C ARG A 127 -6.18 -7.70 -8.30
N GLU A 128 -5.66 -6.53 -8.66
CA GLU A 128 -5.48 -6.11 -10.06
C GLU A 128 -4.55 -7.08 -10.81
N SER A 129 -3.45 -7.47 -10.20
CA SER A 129 -2.47 -8.38 -10.79
C SER A 129 -3.02 -9.80 -10.95
N ALA A 130 -3.81 -10.30 -10.01
CA ALA A 130 -4.48 -11.58 -10.13
C ALA A 130 -5.53 -11.56 -11.26
N ALA A 131 -6.32 -10.49 -11.36
CA ALA A 131 -7.28 -10.30 -12.43
C ALA A 131 -6.60 -10.14 -13.81
N TYR A 132 -5.42 -9.48 -13.83
CA TYR A 132 -4.62 -9.37 -15.05
C TYR A 132 -4.08 -10.72 -15.50
N LEU A 133 -3.51 -11.50 -14.58
CA LEU A 133 -3.01 -12.85 -14.85
C LEU A 133 -4.13 -13.79 -15.33
N ALA A 134 -5.33 -13.66 -14.79
CA ALA A 134 -6.49 -14.48 -15.15
C ALA A 134 -6.97 -14.29 -16.59
N LYS A 135 -6.55 -13.22 -17.29
CA LYS A 135 -6.89 -12.98 -18.70
C LYS A 135 -6.15 -13.91 -19.65
N PHE A 136 -4.99 -14.43 -19.25
CA PHE A 136 -4.13 -15.27 -20.08
C PHE A 136 -4.31 -16.74 -19.72
N ASP A 137 -4.20 -17.61 -20.71
CA ASP A 137 -4.26 -19.02 -20.44
C ASP A 137 -2.99 -19.53 -19.73
N PRO A 138 -3.11 -20.51 -18.81
CA PRO A 138 -1.95 -21.03 -18.07
C PRO A 138 -0.84 -21.57 -18.97
N LYS A 139 -1.19 -22.04 -20.17
CA LYS A 139 -0.22 -22.57 -21.15
C LYS A 139 0.60 -21.48 -21.81
N ASP A 140 -0.02 -20.31 -21.98
CA ASP A 140 0.57 -19.17 -22.70
C ASP A 140 1.19 -18.13 -21.76
N ALA A 141 1.15 -18.39 -20.45
CA ALA A 141 1.83 -17.62 -19.44
C ALA A 141 3.05 -18.34 -18.87
N ILE A 142 4.11 -17.59 -18.59
CA ILE A 142 5.31 -18.12 -17.93
C ILE A 142 5.72 -17.30 -16.74
N ILE A 143 6.33 -17.95 -15.76
CA ILE A 143 6.89 -17.31 -14.58
C ILE A 143 8.40 -17.52 -14.57
N VAL A 144 9.14 -16.44 -14.36
CA VAL A 144 10.61 -16.48 -14.26
C VAL A 144 11.03 -16.01 -12.87
N CYS A 145 11.81 -16.87 -12.20
CA CYS A 145 12.34 -16.57 -10.88
C CYS A 145 13.77 -17.10 -10.72
N LYS A 146 14.73 -16.20 -10.87
CA LYS A 146 16.14 -16.50 -10.61
C LYS A 146 16.46 -16.50 -9.12
N ARG A 147 15.70 -15.72 -8.35
CA ARG A 147 15.93 -15.55 -6.91
C ARG A 147 15.61 -16.84 -6.16
N GLU A 148 16.60 -17.35 -5.45
CA GLU A 148 16.51 -18.63 -4.70
C GLU A 148 15.39 -18.62 -3.64
N SER A 149 15.23 -17.49 -2.96
CA SER A 149 14.17 -17.30 -1.96
C SER A 149 12.74 -17.44 -2.49
N GLY A 150 12.55 -17.32 -3.82
CA GLY A 150 11.24 -17.43 -4.47
C GLY A 150 10.94 -18.82 -5.05
N TRP A 151 11.92 -19.72 -5.16
CA TRP A 151 11.74 -20.98 -5.90
C TRP A 151 10.61 -21.83 -5.36
N LYS A 152 10.55 -22.03 -4.05
CA LYS A 152 9.50 -22.82 -3.41
C LYS A 152 8.11 -22.25 -3.66
N ALA A 153 7.96 -20.94 -3.48
CA ALA A 153 6.69 -20.26 -3.66
C ALA A 153 6.22 -20.32 -5.12
N VAL A 154 7.13 -20.08 -6.08
CA VAL A 154 6.83 -20.15 -7.52
C VAL A 154 6.51 -21.58 -7.94
N GLN A 155 7.22 -22.58 -7.42
CA GLN A 155 6.94 -23.98 -7.71
C GLN A 155 5.53 -24.35 -7.26
N LYS A 156 5.13 -24.01 -6.02
CA LYS A 156 3.79 -24.29 -5.50
C LYS A 156 2.71 -23.54 -6.28
N PHE A 157 2.99 -22.31 -6.68
CA PHE A 157 2.10 -21.57 -7.55
C PHE A 157 1.94 -22.23 -8.93
N SER A 158 3.03 -22.67 -9.54
CA SER A 158 3.04 -23.39 -10.82
C SER A 158 2.26 -24.72 -10.73
N GLU A 159 2.45 -25.49 -9.64
CA GLU A 159 1.70 -26.73 -9.39
C GLU A 159 0.18 -26.47 -9.25
N ALA A 160 -0.21 -25.39 -8.59
CA ALA A 160 -1.62 -25.05 -8.38
C ALA A 160 -2.30 -24.46 -9.62
N THR A 161 -1.60 -23.65 -10.40
CA THR A 161 -2.20 -22.90 -11.54
C THR A 161 -1.97 -23.57 -12.90
N GLY A 162 -0.99 -24.46 -13.00
CA GLY A 162 -0.55 -25.08 -14.27
C GLY A 162 0.31 -24.15 -15.14
N ILE A 163 0.67 -22.97 -14.66
CA ILE A 163 1.54 -22.03 -15.37
C ILE A 163 2.98 -22.53 -15.33
N ARG A 164 3.65 -22.52 -16.49
CA ARG A 164 5.05 -22.96 -16.60
C ARG A 164 5.99 -22.03 -15.86
N SER A 165 6.90 -22.58 -15.04
CA SER A 165 7.87 -21.82 -14.27
C SER A 165 9.31 -22.11 -14.69
N PHE A 166 10.13 -21.05 -14.82
CA PHE A 166 11.59 -21.14 -14.97
C PHE A 166 12.26 -20.73 -13.67
N LEU A 167 12.75 -21.71 -12.96
CA LEU A 167 13.52 -21.54 -11.73
C LEU A 167 15.02 -21.52 -12.04
N LYS A 168 15.82 -20.87 -11.20
CA LYS A 168 17.29 -20.75 -11.28
C LYS A 168 17.76 -19.82 -12.39
N LYS A 169 17.61 -20.20 -13.65
CA LYS A 169 18.10 -19.40 -14.78
C LYS A 169 17.11 -19.45 -15.94
N TYR A 170 16.74 -18.27 -16.41
CA TYR A 170 16.00 -18.14 -17.65
C TYR A 170 16.92 -18.51 -18.83
N PRO A 171 16.54 -19.47 -19.68
CA PRO A 171 17.31 -19.79 -20.89
C PRO A 171 17.20 -18.64 -21.89
N ALA A 172 18.31 -17.96 -22.15
CA ALA A 172 18.33 -16.85 -23.11
C ALA A 172 17.95 -17.34 -24.51
N GLY A 173 17.11 -16.59 -25.19
CA GLY A 173 16.67 -16.90 -26.54
C GLY A 173 15.50 -17.87 -26.67
N ILE A 174 14.98 -18.42 -25.57
CA ILE A 174 13.88 -19.40 -25.59
C ILE A 174 12.59 -18.81 -26.19
N LEU A 175 12.41 -17.52 -26.10
CA LEU A 175 11.28 -16.79 -26.69
C LEU A 175 11.62 -16.11 -28.02
N THR A 176 12.91 -15.86 -28.28
CA THR A 176 13.34 -15.04 -29.43
C THR A 176 13.92 -15.85 -30.58
N ASN A 177 14.38 -17.04 -30.32
CA ASN A 177 15.05 -17.87 -31.32
C ASN A 177 14.23 -19.11 -31.66
N THR A 178 13.56 -19.08 -32.80
CA THR A 178 12.72 -20.17 -33.32
C THR A 178 13.50 -21.46 -33.67
N ASN A 179 14.84 -21.38 -33.79
CA ASN A 179 15.67 -22.55 -34.09
C ASN A 179 16.03 -23.40 -32.87
N LEU A 180 15.66 -22.94 -31.67
CA LEU A 180 15.89 -23.73 -30.45
C LEU A 180 14.83 -24.81 -30.29
N GLU A 181 15.23 -26.01 -29.91
CA GLU A 181 14.33 -27.14 -29.64
C GLU A 181 13.29 -26.82 -28.54
N ASN A 182 13.68 -25.97 -27.61
CA ASN A 182 12.84 -25.54 -26.49
C ASN A 182 12.11 -24.24 -26.75
N PHE A 183 12.09 -23.72 -27.98
CA PHE A 183 11.34 -22.52 -28.34
C PHE A 183 9.85 -22.75 -28.08
N PHE A 184 9.21 -21.72 -27.51
CA PHE A 184 7.76 -21.69 -27.38
C PHE A 184 7.26 -20.25 -27.39
N GLU A 185 6.03 -20.06 -27.81
CA GLU A 185 5.34 -18.78 -27.82
C GLU A 185 4.61 -18.58 -26.51
N THR A 186 4.59 -17.34 -26.01
CA THR A 186 3.87 -16.95 -24.81
C THR A 186 3.18 -15.60 -25.01
N GLU A 187 2.04 -15.45 -24.37
CA GLU A 187 1.29 -14.19 -24.40
C GLU A 187 1.63 -13.27 -23.24
N MET A 188 2.22 -13.81 -22.15
CA MET A 188 2.53 -13.04 -20.95
C MET A 188 3.71 -13.64 -20.19
N ILE A 189 4.52 -12.75 -19.60
CA ILE A 189 5.62 -13.12 -18.71
C ILE A 189 5.43 -12.51 -17.32
N PHE A 190 5.53 -13.35 -16.29
CA PHE A 190 5.57 -12.93 -14.91
C PHE A 190 6.99 -13.04 -14.35
N ILE A 191 7.59 -11.94 -13.94
CA ILE A 191 8.96 -11.82 -13.44
C ILE A 191 8.96 -11.55 -11.94
N CYS A 192 9.67 -12.36 -11.17
CA CYS A 192 9.76 -12.18 -9.71
C CYS A 192 10.66 -11.00 -9.31
N ASP A 193 11.73 -10.74 -10.04
CA ASP A 193 12.64 -9.61 -9.77
C ASP A 193 13.21 -9.07 -11.08
N PRO A 194 12.76 -7.89 -11.53
CA PRO A 194 13.19 -7.33 -12.82
C PRO A 194 14.69 -7.01 -12.87
N TRP A 195 15.35 -6.90 -11.72
CA TRP A 195 16.80 -6.65 -11.68
C TRP A 195 17.61 -7.92 -11.92
N LEU A 196 17.20 -9.05 -11.34
CA LEU A 196 17.90 -10.32 -11.51
C LEU A 196 17.58 -10.98 -12.84
N ASP A 197 16.33 -10.85 -13.31
CA ASP A 197 15.80 -11.47 -14.51
C ASP A 197 15.77 -10.52 -15.72
N LYS A 198 16.79 -9.63 -15.82
CA LYS A 198 16.90 -8.65 -16.92
C LYS A 198 16.81 -9.26 -18.31
N ASN A 199 17.34 -10.46 -18.50
CA ASN A 199 17.33 -11.12 -19.79
C ASN A 199 15.90 -11.47 -20.23
N ALA A 200 15.09 -12.02 -19.30
CA ALA A 200 13.69 -12.31 -19.58
C ALA A 200 12.88 -11.02 -19.86
N LEU A 201 13.12 -9.96 -19.09
CA LEU A 201 12.52 -8.66 -19.31
C LEU A 201 12.89 -8.07 -20.68
N HIS A 202 14.18 -8.16 -21.05
CA HIS A 202 14.66 -7.65 -22.31
C HIS A 202 14.09 -8.43 -23.49
N ASP A 203 14.08 -9.75 -23.43
CA ASP A 203 13.53 -10.63 -24.47
C ASP A 203 12.03 -10.36 -24.65
N ALA A 204 11.26 -10.26 -23.54
CA ALA A 204 9.84 -9.94 -23.58
C ALA A 204 9.55 -8.58 -24.26
N ASN A 205 10.26 -7.55 -23.85
CA ASN A 205 10.10 -6.22 -24.43
C ASN A 205 10.51 -6.17 -25.91
N ARG A 206 11.50 -6.97 -26.31
CA ARG A 206 11.97 -7.05 -27.71
C ARG A 206 10.93 -7.66 -28.62
N ILE A 207 10.15 -8.63 -28.12
CA ILE A 207 9.08 -9.29 -28.87
C ILE A 207 7.75 -8.52 -28.74
N GLY A 208 7.62 -7.68 -27.71
CA GLY A 208 6.38 -6.96 -27.42
C GLY A 208 5.38 -7.75 -26.53
N ILE A 209 5.86 -8.75 -25.80
CA ILE A 209 5.05 -9.53 -24.86
C ILE A 209 4.85 -8.74 -23.58
N PRO A 210 3.61 -8.61 -23.05
CA PRO A 210 3.32 -7.90 -21.82
C PRO A 210 3.99 -8.58 -20.62
N VAL A 211 4.57 -7.74 -19.76
CA VAL A 211 5.32 -8.15 -18.58
C VAL A 211 4.61 -7.74 -17.31
N MET A 212 4.39 -8.69 -16.42
CA MET A 212 4.01 -8.46 -15.03
C MET A 212 5.24 -8.70 -14.14
N SER A 213 5.46 -7.88 -13.11
CA SER A 213 6.62 -8.08 -12.23
C SER A 213 6.36 -7.66 -10.78
N ILE A 214 6.97 -8.41 -9.84
CA ILE A 214 7.04 -8.01 -8.43
C ILE A 214 8.19 -7.02 -8.28
N CYS A 215 7.84 -5.78 -7.90
CA CYS A 215 8.79 -4.68 -7.78
C CYS A 215 8.97 -4.25 -6.33
N ASP A 216 10.20 -4.31 -5.84
CA ASP A 216 10.60 -3.69 -4.59
C ASP A 216 10.87 -2.18 -4.81
N THR A 217 11.03 -1.42 -3.75
CA THR A 217 11.23 0.04 -3.79
C THR A 217 12.47 0.49 -4.58
N ASN A 218 13.46 -0.38 -4.77
CA ASN A 218 14.68 -0.10 -5.53
C ASN A 218 14.62 -0.52 -7.01
N ASN A 219 13.53 -1.12 -7.47
CA ASN A 219 13.39 -1.54 -8.86
C ASN A 219 12.95 -0.37 -9.76
N PHE A 220 13.41 -0.40 -11.00
CA PHE A 220 12.87 0.43 -12.07
C PHE A 220 11.74 -0.32 -12.76
N THR A 221 10.72 0.40 -13.18
CA THR A 221 9.50 -0.18 -13.76
C THR A 221 9.44 -0.07 -15.29
N GLN A 222 10.55 0.36 -15.90
CA GLN A 222 10.62 0.51 -17.35
C GLN A 222 10.45 -0.84 -18.05
N GLY A 223 9.52 -0.89 -19.01
CA GLY A 223 9.20 -2.11 -19.76
C GLY A 223 8.33 -3.11 -18.99
N ILE A 224 7.71 -2.71 -17.87
CA ILE A 224 6.77 -3.53 -17.10
C ILE A 224 5.37 -2.96 -17.29
N ASN A 225 4.43 -3.80 -17.75
CA ASN A 225 3.03 -3.41 -17.98
C ASN A 225 2.22 -3.44 -16.69
N GLN A 226 2.38 -4.50 -15.88
CA GLN A 226 1.69 -4.65 -14.62
C GLN A 226 2.69 -4.74 -13.46
N ILE A 227 2.61 -3.78 -12.55
CA ILE A 227 3.49 -3.69 -11.37
C ILE A 227 2.77 -4.24 -10.16
N LEU A 228 3.39 -5.20 -9.50
CA LEU A 228 3.00 -5.70 -8.19
C LEU A 228 4.00 -5.19 -7.15
N PRO A 229 3.68 -4.14 -6.37
CA PRO A 229 4.59 -3.66 -5.35
C PRO A 229 4.72 -4.68 -4.22
N GLY A 230 5.91 -4.85 -3.70
CA GLY A 230 6.16 -5.76 -2.58
C GLY A 230 7.62 -6.12 -2.42
N ASN A 231 7.93 -6.72 -1.29
CA ASN A 231 9.27 -7.18 -0.99
C ASN A 231 9.61 -8.45 -1.80
N ASN A 232 10.45 -8.32 -2.81
CA ASN A 232 10.88 -9.44 -3.65
C ASN A 232 12.15 -10.15 -3.17
N LYS A 233 12.67 -9.80 -1.99
CA LYS A 233 13.93 -10.36 -1.44
C LYS A 233 13.71 -11.46 -0.41
N SER A 234 12.66 -11.34 0.38
CA SER A 234 12.36 -12.28 1.45
C SER A 234 11.53 -13.47 0.95
N ALA A 235 11.92 -14.68 1.34
CA ALA A 235 11.16 -15.90 1.04
C ALA A 235 9.74 -15.86 1.63
N LYS A 236 9.60 -15.26 2.83
CA LYS A 236 8.31 -15.11 3.51
C LYS A 236 7.37 -14.18 2.75
N SER A 237 7.90 -13.07 2.24
CA SER A 237 7.15 -12.11 1.44
C SER A 237 6.71 -12.70 0.11
N LEU A 238 7.64 -13.34 -0.62
CA LEU A 238 7.32 -14.00 -1.88
C LEU A 238 6.30 -15.13 -1.67
N GLY A 239 6.45 -15.92 -0.60
CA GLY A 239 5.48 -16.97 -0.26
C GLY A 239 4.08 -16.41 -0.03
N MET A 240 3.94 -15.31 0.73
CA MET A 240 2.66 -14.64 0.95
C MET A 240 2.08 -14.07 -0.35
N ILE A 241 2.88 -13.40 -1.17
CA ILE A 241 2.43 -12.85 -2.46
C ILE A 241 1.88 -13.96 -3.36
N PHE A 242 2.63 -15.05 -3.52
CA PHE A 242 2.20 -16.17 -4.37
C PHE A 242 1.00 -16.92 -3.79
N TYR A 243 0.89 -17.03 -2.46
CA TYR A 243 -0.29 -17.59 -1.82
C TYR A 243 -1.55 -16.76 -2.14
N LEU A 244 -1.48 -15.43 -1.97
CA LEU A 244 -2.58 -14.53 -2.27
C LEU A 244 -2.93 -14.53 -3.75
N LEU A 245 -1.93 -14.51 -4.62
CA LEU A 245 -2.14 -14.61 -6.07
C LEU A 245 -2.80 -15.94 -6.45
N THR A 246 -2.40 -17.07 -5.83
CA THR A 246 -3.02 -18.39 -6.08
C THR A 246 -4.50 -18.33 -5.71
N LYS A 247 -4.82 -17.80 -4.52
CA LYS A 247 -6.20 -17.69 -4.03
C LYS A 247 -7.07 -16.86 -4.98
N LEU A 248 -6.63 -15.66 -5.30
CA LEU A 248 -7.39 -14.74 -6.16
C LEU A 248 -7.46 -15.22 -7.62
N TYR A 249 -6.41 -15.86 -8.12
CA TYR A 249 -6.40 -16.42 -9.48
C TYR A 249 -7.38 -17.59 -9.63
N THR A 250 -7.39 -18.52 -8.66
CA THR A 250 -8.32 -19.65 -8.67
C THR A 250 -9.78 -19.18 -8.55
N GLU A 251 -10.05 -18.16 -7.73
CA GLU A 251 -11.35 -17.52 -7.62
C GLU A 251 -11.77 -16.85 -8.94
N ALA A 252 -10.86 -16.08 -9.56
CA ALA A 252 -11.14 -15.35 -10.81
C ALA A 252 -11.43 -16.29 -12.00
N ARG A 253 -10.67 -17.39 -12.10
CA ARG A 253 -10.85 -18.39 -13.18
C ARG A 253 -11.87 -19.48 -12.83
N LYS A 254 -12.39 -19.49 -11.61
CA LYS A 254 -13.33 -20.53 -11.11
C LYS A 254 -12.77 -21.95 -11.30
N ILE A 255 -11.47 -22.12 -11.03
CA ILE A 255 -10.80 -23.39 -11.09
C ILE A 255 -11.02 -24.12 -9.76
N ASP A 256 -11.54 -25.35 -9.81
CA ASP A 256 -11.75 -26.18 -8.62
C ASP A 256 -10.46 -26.93 -8.24
N VAL A 257 -9.46 -26.17 -7.79
CA VAL A 257 -8.18 -26.69 -7.30
C VAL A 257 -8.07 -26.44 -5.81
N LYS A 258 -7.66 -27.46 -5.07
CA LYS A 258 -7.37 -27.30 -3.63
C LYS A 258 -6.21 -26.33 -3.46
N ILE A 259 -6.50 -25.16 -2.88
CA ILE A 259 -5.48 -24.15 -2.60
C ILE A 259 -4.53 -24.72 -1.51
N PRO A 260 -3.21 -24.78 -1.78
CA PRO A 260 -2.25 -25.22 -0.78
C PRO A 260 -2.25 -24.28 0.43
N ALA A 261 -1.99 -24.81 1.63
CA ALA A 261 -1.91 -23.99 2.82
C ALA A 261 -0.70 -23.05 2.77
N ILE A 262 -0.76 -21.92 3.48
CA ILE A 262 0.34 -20.93 3.50
C ILE A 262 1.67 -21.52 3.98
N GLN A 263 1.64 -22.55 4.84
CA GLN A 263 2.82 -23.27 5.31
C GLN A 263 3.60 -23.98 4.18
N GLU A 264 2.91 -24.32 3.10
CA GLU A 264 3.56 -24.92 1.94
C GLU A 264 4.33 -23.90 1.09
N PHE A 265 3.90 -22.63 1.11
CA PHE A 265 4.59 -21.53 0.43
C PHE A 265 5.74 -20.94 1.26
N VAL A 266 5.61 -20.96 2.59
CA VAL A 266 6.56 -20.35 3.52
C VAL A 266 7.01 -21.36 4.56
N ASP A 267 8.32 -21.59 4.66
CA ASP A 267 8.89 -22.46 5.70
C ASP A 267 8.73 -21.85 7.08
N GLY A 268 8.25 -22.64 8.04
CA GLY A 268 8.15 -22.24 9.43
C GLY A 268 7.13 -21.15 9.72
N TRP A 269 6.08 -21.00 8.93
CA TRP A 269 5.06 -19.96 9.09
C TRP A 269 4.50 -19.85 10.53
N ASP A 270 4.22 -20.98 11.16
CA ASP A 270 3.63 -21.03 12.51
C ASP A 270 4.60 -20.56 13.62
N THR A 271 5.90 -20.61 13.37
CA THR A 271 6.94 -20.18 14.30
C THR A 271 7.32 -18.71 14.17
N LEU A 272 6.79 -18.03 13.15
CA LEU A 272 7.12 -16.64 12.88
C LEU A 272 6.40 -15.70 13.84
N GLN A 273 7.19 -14.91 14.55
CA GLN A 273 6.67 -13.78 15.33
C GLN A 273 6.72 -12.51 14.49
N PRO A 274 5.75 -11.60 14.66
CA PRO A 274 5.83 -10.28 14.01
C PRO A 274 7.09 -9.56 14.50
N PRO A 275 7.77 -8.79 13.65
CA PRO A 275 8.94 -8.00 14.05
C PRO A 275 8.53 -6.99 15.12
N LYS A 276 9.34 -6.91 16.19
CA LYS A 276 9.15 -5.96 17.30
C LYS A 276 9.31 -4.51 16.85
#